data_413d6c0ac0a308d053f0ac877c6a895c
#
_entry.id   413d6c0ac0a308d053f0ac877c6a895c
#
_cell.length_a   1.000
_cell.length_b   1.000
_cell.length_c   1.000
_cell.angle_alpha   90.00
_cell.angle_beta   90.00
_cell.angle_gamma   90.00
#
_symmetry.space_group_name_H-M   'P 1'
#
loop_
_entity.id
_entity.type
_entity.pdbx_description
1 polymer ?
#
loop_
_entity_poly.entity_id
_entity_poly.type
_entity_poly.pdbx_seq_one_letter_code
_entity_poly.pdbx_strand_id
1 'polypeptide(L)'
;MFEEISQPCVVAYNAMLDAFGKNGDMGSAFLLFKCMPKRDVVSWTSIINGFERNGCFSEAIKFFQKMIMHGDVMACSVRPNEATYVSVLSSCANLNGGGALSSGKQIHGYVIRNEIELTVFTGTALIDLYGKTGCLRNSVNVFNQMVVKEVCTWNAMITTLASNGREMEALDMFEKMKMKGQHPNEVTFVAVLTACARGKFVELGLKLFQSMLHEFGIEAIMEHYGCVVDLLGRAGLLKEATDFIRSMPFEPDGSVLGALFGACKIHGAIELGTVVGQRLLELQPRHSGRYVVLSNINAGVERWDHATDFRKAMAVAGIQKIPAYSLIELL
;
A
#
# COMPACT_ATOMS: atom_id res chain seq x y z
N MET A 1 -27.80 4.67 -23.30
CA MET A 1 -26.84 5.63 -23.95
C MET A 1 -25.73 4.93 -24.74
N PHE A 2 -24.94 3.99 -24.18
CA PHE A 2 -23.93 3.25 -24.98
C PHE A 2 -24.55 2.26 -25.98
N GLU A 3 -25.63 1.57 -25.59
CA GLU A 3 -26.41 0.65 -26.43
C GLU A 3 -27.18 1.35 -27.57
N GLU A 4 -27.37 2.65 -27.49
CA GLU A 4 -28.04 3.48 -28.51
C GLU A 4 -27.09 3.93 -29.62
N ILE A 5 -25.77 3.71 -29.46
CA ILE A 5 -24.75 4.04 -30.46
C ILE A 5 -24.66 2.90 -31.46
N SER A 6 -25.16 3.12 -32.68
CA SER A 6 -25.20 2.10 -33.75
C SER A 6 -23.83 1.52 -34.13
N GLN A 7 -22.73 2.29 -33.98
CA GLN A 7 -21.35 1.84 -34.17
C GLN A 7 -20.41 2.59 -33.21
N PRO A 8 -20.20 2.09 -31.98
CA PRO A 8 -19.29 2.74 -31.05
C PRO A 8 -17.83 2.75 -31.58
N CYS A 9 -17.18 3.91 -31.53
CA CYS A 9 -15.76 4.01 -31.84
C CYS A 9 -14.91 3.48 -30.67
N VAL A 10 -13.62 3.21 -30.93
CA VAL A 10 -12.68 2.70 -29.89
C VAL A 10 -12.64 3.62 -28.66
N VAL A 11 -12.75 4.93 -28.84
CA VAL A 11 -12.75 5.91 -27.74
C VAL A 11 -13.98 5.71 -26.83
N ALA A 12 -15.17 5.45 -27.40
CA ALA A 12 -16.36 5.19 -26.63
C ALA A 12 -16.25 3.88 -25.82
N TYR A 13 -15.67 2.83 -26.43
CA TYR A 13 -15.37 1.59 -25.72
C TYR A 13 -14.39 1.82 -24.56
N ASN A 14 -13.31 2.58 -24.80
CA ASN A 14 -12.30 2.88 -23.77
C ASN A 14 -12.90 3.68 -22.60
N ALA A 15 -13.76 4.66 -22.87
CA ALA A 15 -14.47 5.42 -21.84
C ALA A 15 -15.39 4.52 -20.98
N MET A 16 -16.08 3.56 -21.60
CA MET A 16 -16.91 2.60 -20.87
C MET A 16 -16.08 1.60 -20.06
N LEU A 17 -14.94 1.13 -20.58
CA LEU A 17 -14.01 0.29 -19.82
C LEU A 17 -13.51 1.01 -18.55
N ASP A 18 -13.13 2.28 -18.67
CA ASP A 18 -12.69 3.10 -17.52
C ASP A 18 -13.84 3.32 -16.52
N ALA A 19 -15.05 3.57 -17.00
CA ALA A 19 -16.24 3.73 -16.16
C ALA A 19 -16.57 2.44 -15.37
N PHE A 20 -16.57 1.28 -16.03
CA PHE A 20 -16.76 0.00 -15.34
C PHE A 20 -15.66 -0.28 -14.33
N GLY A 21 -14.40 -0.01 -14.70
CA GLY A 21 -13.25 -0.16 -13.80
C GLY A 21 -13.36 0.72 -12.55
N LYS A 22 -13.81 1.97 -12.70
CA LYS A 22 -14.04 2.91 -11.57
C LYS A 22 -15.19 2.48 -10.67
N ASN A 23 -16.24 1.87 -11.24
CA ASN A 23 -17.39 1.39 -10.50
C ASN A 23 -17.20 -0.02 -9.90
N GLY A 24 -16.08 -0.67 -10.13
CA GLY A 24 -15.80 -2.02 -9.63
C GLY A 24 -16.44 -3.15 -10.42
N ASP A 25 -17.17 -2.86 -11.50
CA ASP A 25 -17.79 -3.88 -12.35
C ASP A 25 -16.83 -4.44 -13.40
N MET A 26 -15.87 -5.21 -12.91
CA MET A 26 -14.89 -5.85 -13.77
C MET A 26 -15.45 -6.96 -14.64
N GLY A 27 -16.64 -7.51 -14.28
CA GLY A 27 -17.36 -8.48 -15.12
C GLY A 27 -17.81 -7.86 -16.43
N SER A 28 -18.54 -6.73 -16.36
CA SER A 28 -18.97 -5.97 -17.53
C SER A 28 -17.81 -5.39 -18.33
N ALA A 29 -16.76 -4.89 -17.64
CA ALA A 29 -15.55 -4.42 -18.30
C ALA A 29 -14.89 -5.53 -19.15
N PHE A 30 -14.78 -6.74 -18.61
CA PHE A 30 -14.19 -7.89 -19.31
C PHE A 30 -15.04 -8.32 -20.53
N LEU A 31 -16.36 -8.38 -20.39
CA LEU A 31 -17.27 -8.70 -21.49
C LEU A 31 -17.16 -7.65 -22.61
N LEU A 32 -17.20 -6.36 -22.24
CA LEU A 32 -17.04 -5.26 -23.18
C LEU A 32 -15.70 -5.35 -23.94
N PHE A 33 -14.60 -5.57 -23.20
CA PHE A 33 -13.28 -5.72 -23.80
C PHE A 33 -13.22 -6.89 -24.81
N LYS A 34 -13.91 -8.01 -24.52
CA LYS A 34 -14.00 -9.14 -25.45
C LYS A 34 -14.76 -8.81 -26.74
N CYS A 35 -15.82 -8.02 -26.62
CA CYS A 35 -16.69 -7.66 -27.76
C CYS A 35 -16.09 -6.54 -28.63
N MET A 36 -15.00 -5.88 -28.21
CA MET A 36 -14.34 -4.82 -28.99
C MET A 36 -13.80 -5.37 -30.32
N PRO A 37 -14.19 -4.79 -31.46
CA PRO A 37 -13.71 -5.22 -32.78
C PRO A 37 -12.22 -4.89 -33.00
N LYS A 38 -11.76 -3.78 -32.42
CA LYS A 38 -10.35 -3.35 -32.39
C LYS A 38 -9.97 -2.92 -31.00
N ARG A 39 -8.75 -3.23 -30.58
CA ARG A 39 -8.17 -2.85 -29.29
C ARG A 39 -6.88 -2.08 -29.55
N ASP A 40 -6.76 -0.92 -28.94
CA ASP A 40 -5.56 -0.10 -28.96
C ASP A 40 -4.83 -0.18 -27.58
N VAL A 41 -3.73 0.56 -27.44
CA VAL A 41 -2.97 0.64 -26.17
C VAL A 41 -3.84 1.14 -25.02
N VAL A 42 -4.80 2.04 -25.30
CA VAL A 42 -5.69 2.61 -24.28
C VAL A 42 -6.67 1.54 -23.80
N SER A 43 -7.23 0.72 -24.69
CA SER A 43 -8.13 -0.38 -24.34
C SER A 43 -7.45 -1.39 -23.39
N TRP A 44 -6.23 -1.80 -23.72
CA TRP A 44 -5.44 -2.71 -22.89
C TRP A 44 -5.06 -2.08 -21.56
N THR A 45 -4.63 -0.82 -21.57
CA THR A 45 -4.28 -0.11 -20.33
C THR A 45 -5.50 0.09 -19.42
N SER A 46 -6.66 0.44 -19.98
CA SER A 46 -7.91 0.64 -19.21
C SER A 46 -8.34 -0.64 -18.50
N ILE A 47 -8.31 -1.79 -19.17
CA ILE A 47 -8.69 -3.06 -18.55
C ILE A 47 -7.68 -3.51 -17.48
N ILE A 48 -6.36 -3.36 -17.73
CA ILE A 48 -5.30 -3.66 -16.76
C ILE A 48 -5.41 -2.78 -15.53
N ASN A 49 -5.58 -1.47 -15.71
CA ASN A 49 -5.76 -0.51 -14.64
C ASN A 49 -7.06 -0.77 -13.86
N GLY A 50 -8.16 -1.13 -14.55
CA GLY A 50 -9.40 -1.55 -13.91
C GLY A 50 -9.20 -2.73 -12.97
N PHE A 51 -8.53 -3.79 -13.41
CA PHE A 51 -8.20 -4.94 -12.56
C PHE A 51 -7.30 -4.56 -11.38
N GLU A 52 -6.27 -3.74 -11.60
CA GLU A 52 -5.36 -3.26 -10.55
C GLU A 52 -6.13 -2.50 -9.47
N ARG A 53 -6.93 -1.50 -9.84
CA ARG A 53 -7.71 -0.66 -8.90
C ARG A 53 -8.71 -1.47 -8.07
N ASN A 54 -9.21 -2.57 -8.63
CA ASN A 54 -10.17 -3.44 -7.95
C ASN A 54 -9.50 -4.62 -7.20
N GLY A 55 -8.18 -4.59 -7.01
CA GLY A 55 -7.44 -5.60 -6.27
C GLY A 55 -7.33 -6.95 -6.98
N CYS A 56 -7.72 -7.03 -8.26
CA CYS A 56 -7.60 -8.24 -9.09
C CYS A 56 -6.22 -8.32 -9.74
N PHE A 57 -5.17 -8.32 -8.92
CA PHE A 57 -3.78 -8.17 -9.36
C PHE A 57 -3.31 -9.29 -10.30
N SER A 58 -3.73 -10.53 -10.05
CA SER A 58 -3.40 -11.68 -10.89
C SER A 58 -3.95 -11.52 -12.31
N GLU A 59 -5.17 -11.02 -12.43
CA GLU A 59 -5.83 -10.74 -13.70
C GLU A 59 -5.12 -9.62 -14.47
N ALA A 60 -4.75 -8.54 -13.78
CA ALA A 60 -3.99 -7.44 -14.38
C ALA A 60 -2.69 -7.94 -15.01
N ILE A 61 -1.92 -8.77 -14.31
CA ILE A 61 -0.67 -9.36 -14.81
C ILE A 61 -0.94 -10.28 -16.01
N LYS A 62 -1.97 -11.13 -15.97
CA LYS A 62 -2.35 -11.99 -17.09
C LYS A 62 -2.73 -11.19 -18.34
N PHE A 63 -3.45 -10.06 -18.15
CA PHE A 63 -3.82 -9.19 -19.27
C PHE A 63 -2.61 -8.50 -19.89
N PHE A 64 -1.66 -8.07 -19.06
CA PHE A 64 -0.40 -7.54 -19.55
C PHE A 64 0.39 -8.58 -20.38
N GLN A 65 0.49 -9.82 -19.91
CA GLN A 65 1.13 -10.90 -20.66
C GLN A 65 0.44 -11.13 -22.03
N LYS A 66 -0.90 -11.14 -22.05
CA LYS A 66 -1.67 -11.24 -23.30
C LYS A 66 -1.42 -10.05 -24.23
N MET A 67 -1.33 -8.83 -23.70
CA MET A 67 -1.02 -7.64 -24.50
C MET A 67 0.32 -7.78 -25.22
N ILE A 68 1.36 -8.24 -24.54
CA ILE A 68 2.69 -8.47 -25.13
C ILE A 68 2.63 -9.58 -26.19
N MET A 69 1.99 -10.72 -25.88
CA MET A 69 1.86 -11.84 -26.83
C MET A 69 1.08 -11.48 -28.09
N HIS A 70 0.04 -10.64 -27.97
CA HIS A 70 -0.73 -10.19 -29.15
C HIS A 70 0.03 -9.17 -29.99
N GLY A 71 0.94 -8.39 -29.37
CA GLY A 71 1.81 -7.46 -30.08
C GLY A 71 2.80 -8.13 -31.02
N ASP A 72 3.22 -9.37 -30.73
CA ASP A 72 4.18 -10.12 -31.51
C ASP A 72 3.55 -10.81 -32.74
N VAL A 73 2.22 -11.02 -32.74
CA VAL A 73 1.53 -11.88 -33.74
C VAL A 73 0.79 -11.08 -34.82
N MET A 74 0.48 -9.80 -34.59
CA MET A 74 -0.26 -8.99 -35.58
C MET A 74 0.56 -7.79 -36.05
N ALA A 75 0.45 -7.46 -37.34
CA ALA A 75 1.14 -6.34 -38.00
C ALA A 75 0.88 -4.93 -37.41
N CYS A 76 0.09 -4.82 -36.35
CA CYS A 76 -0.09 -3.64 -35.51
C CYS A 76 0.30 -4.02 -34.08
N SER A 77 1.60 -3.98 -33.78
CA SER A 77 2.10 -4.24 -32.40
C SER A 77 1.58 -3.18 -31.44
N VAL A 78 0.64 -3.55 -30.56
CA VAL A 78 0.20 -2.69 -29.46
C VAL A 78 1.29 -2.75 -28.38
N ARG A 79 2.14 -1.73 -28.32
CA ARG A 79 3.19 -1.64 -27.29
C ARG A 79 2.62 -1.07 -26.00
N PRO A 80 2.95 -1.66 -24.83
CA PRO A 80 2.61 -1.07 -23.56
C PRO A 80 3.16 0.36 -23.44
N ASN A 81 2.38 1.26 -22.83
CA ASN A 81 2.80 2.60 -22.49
C ASN A 81 3.20 2.69 -21.00
N GLU A 82 3.66 3.85 -20.55
CA GLU A 82 4.05 4.08 -19.18
C GLU A 82 2.96 3.70 -18.17
N ALA A 83 1.71 4.13 -18.41
CA ALA A 83 0.58 3.81 -17.52
C ALA A 83 0.35 2.29 -17.42
N THR A 84 0.55 1.54 -18.50
CA THR A 84 0.48 0.06 -18.50
C THR A 84 1.55 -0.53 -17.57
N TYR A 85 2.82 -0.05 -17.67
CA TYR A 85 3.90 -0.54 -16.81
C TYR A 85 3.64 -0.21 -15.35
N VAL A 86 3.21 1.01 -15.04
CA VAL A 86 2.88 1.42 -13.66
C VAL A 86 1.80 0.51 -13.08
N SER A 87 0.69 0.30 -13.80
CA SER A 87 -0.43 -0.54 -13.30
C SER A 87 -0.02 -1.99 -13.08
N VAL A 88 0.78 -2.57 -13.97
CA VAL A 88 1.20 -3.98 -13.82
C VAL A 88 2.27 -4.14 -12.74
N LEU A 89 3.20 -3.20 -12.59
CA LEU A 89 4.20 -3.21 -11.51
C LEU A 89 3.54 -3.02 -10.15
N SER A 90 2.56 -2.11 -10.04
CA SER A 90 1.71 -1.96 -8.85
C SER A 90 0.96 -3.26 -8.52
N SER A 91 0.42 -3.93 -9.55
CA SER A 91 -0.23 -5.23 -9.38
C SER A 91 0.73 -6.30 -8.85
N CYS A 92 1.96 -6.35 -9.38
CA CYS A 92 2.98 -7.26 -8.85
C CYS A 92 3.34 -6.92 -7.39
N ALA A 93 3.48 -5.62 -7.05
CA ALA A 93 3.82 -5.17 -5.70
C ALA A 93 2.76 -5.52 -4.65
N ASN A 94 1.48 -5.61 -5.06
CA ASN A 94 0.35 -5.88 -4.19
C ASN A 94 -0.21 -7.32 -4.32
N LEU A 95 0.41 -8.15 -5.16
CA LEU A 95 -0.01 -9.55 -5.35
C LEU A 95 0.23 -10.35 -4.05
N ASN A 96 -0.85 -10.87 -3.48
CA ASN A 96 -0.76 -11.77 -2.33
C ASN A 96 -0.44 -13.19 -2.82
N GLY A 97 0.60 -13.80 -2.27
CA GLY A 97 1.03 -15.15 -2.64
C GLY A 97 2.30 -15.17 -3.50
N GLY A 98 2.70 -16.39 -3.94
CA GLY A 98 3.90 -16.57 -4.74
C GLY A 98 3.81 -15.95 -6.13
N GLY A 99 4.96 -15.58 -6.72
CA GLY A 99 5.06 -15.05 -8.08
C GLY A 99 5.18 -13.53 -8.21
N ALA A 100 4.97 -12.75 -7.13
CA ALA A 100 5.10 -11.30 -7.14
C ALA A 100 6.46 -10.82 -7.65
N LEU A 101 7.52 -11.30 -7.02
CA LEU A 101 8.90 -10.97 -7.36
C LEU A 101 9.29 -11.50 -8.74
N SER A 102 8.91 -12.74 -9.06
CA SER A 102 9.21 -13.37 -10.35
C SER A 102 8.58 -12.60 -11.51
N SER A 103 7.28 -12.30 -11.41
CA SER A 103 6.58 -11.48 -12.42
C SER A 103 7.17 -10.08 -12.53
N GLY A 104 7.48 -9.44 -11.40
CA GLY A 104 8.10 -8.12 -11.38
C GLY A 104 9.49 -8.10 -12.04
N LYS A 105 10.32 -9.10 -11.78
CA LYS A 105 11.64 -9.25 -12.44
C LYS A 105 11.50 -9.48 -13.95
N GLN A 106 10.51 -10.25 -14.38
CA GLN A 106 10.25 -10.47 -15.82
C GLN A 106 9.86 -9.16 -16.53
N ILE A 107 8.97 -8.35 -15.88
CA ILE A 107 8.56 -7.06 -16.43
C ILE A 107 9.74 -6.08 -16.44
N HIS A 108 10.53 -6.00 -15.36
CA HIS A 108 11.73 -5.16 -15.32
C HIS A 108 12.75 -5.59 -16.39
N GLY A 109 12.97 -6.90 -16.55
CA GLY A 109 13.83 -7.44 -17.62
C GLY A 109 13.30 -7.13 -19.03
N TYR A 110 11.98 -7.07 -19.21
CA TYR A 110 11.37 -6.62 -20.47
C TYR A 110 11.63 -5.14 -20.72
N VAL A 111 11.47 -4.28 -19.70
CA VAL A 111 11.77 -2.85 -19.78
C VAL A 111 13.23 -2.63 -20.19
N ILE A 112 14.18 -3.31 -19.53
CA ILE A 112 15.62 -3.19 -19.85
C ILE A 112 15.92 -3.68 -21.29
N ARG A 113 15.43 -4.85 -21.67
CA ARG A 113 15.72 -5.43 -23.01
C ARG A 113 15.15 -4.63 -24.17
N ASN A 114 14.08 -3.89 -23.94
CA ASN A 114 13.47 -3.02 -24.96
C ASN A 114 13.96 -1.56 -24.86
N GLU A 115 15.00 -1.31 -24.07
CA GLU A 115 15.64 0.01 -23.89
C GLU A 115 14.61 1.10 -23.51
N ILE A 116 13.60 0.70 -22.70
CA ILE A 116 12.57 1.62 -22.23
C ILE A 116 13.16 2.46 -21.10
N GLU A 117 13.16 3.78 -21.29
CA GLU A 117 13.68 4.71 -20.30
C GLU A 117 12.90 4.61 -18.98
N LEU A 118 13.63 4.62 -17.87
CA LEU A 118 13.05 4.66 -16.52
C LEU A 118 12.56 6.07 -16.23
N THR A 119 11.29 6.31 -16.47
CA THR A 119 10.64 7.56 -16.07
C THR A 119 10.45 7.62 -14.56
N VAL A 120 10.09 8.78 -14.04
CA VAL A 120 9.75 8.97 -12.62
C VAL A 120 8.71 7.95 -12.16
N PHE A 121 7.66 7.72 -12.95
CA PHE A 121 6.55 6.83 -12.56
C PHE A 121 6.94 5.36 -12.62
N THR A 122 7.54 4.92 -13.71
CA THR A 122 7.98 3.51 -13.87
C THR A 122 9.07 3.14 -12.86
N GLY A 123 10.05 4.04 -12.66
CA GLY A 123 11.12 3.84 -11.67
C GLY A 123 10.58 3.79 -10.25
N THR A 124 9.66 4.68 -9.89
CA THR A 124 9.00 4.69 -8.57
C THR A 124 8.20 3.40 -8.33
N ALA A 125 7.46 2.91 -9.34
CA ALA A 125 6.73 1.64 -9.24
C ALA A 125 7.66 0.43 -9.07
N LEU A 126 8.83 0.43 -9.69
CA LEU A 126 9.85 -0.61 -9.50
C LEU A 126 10.47 -0.55 -8.09
N ILE A 127 10.71 0.65 -7.55
CA ILE A 127 11.20 0.82 -6.18
C ILE A 127 10.20 0.24 -5.18
N ASP A 128 8.90 0.57 -5.33
CA ASP A 128 7.83 0.04 -4.47
C ASP A 128 7.72 -1.49 -4.58
N LEU A 129 7.72 -2.04 -5.80
CA LEU A 129 7.70 -3.48 -6.04
C LEU A 129 8.84 -4.20 -5.29
N TYR A 130 10.08 -3.75 -5.51
CA TYR A 130 11.23 -4.39 -4.89
C TYR A 130 11.26 -4.18 -3.38
N GLY A 131 10.78 -3.03 -2.90
CA GLY A 131 10.62 -2.75 -1.47
C GLY A 131 9.63 -3.71 -0.81
N LYS A 132 8.45 -3.89 -1.38
CA LYS A 132 7.40 -4.78 -0.86
C LYS A 132 7.78 -6.26 -0.95
N THR A 133 8.61 -6.63 -1.93
CA THR A 133 9.10 -8.02 -2.08
C THR A 133 10.42 -8.29 -1.35
N GLY A 134 10.91 -7.36 -0.54
CA GLY A 134 12.14 -7.54 0.27
C GLY A 134 13.45 -7.48 -0.53
N CYS A 135 13.40 -7.13 -1.81
CA CYS A 135 14.58 -7.04 -2.69
C CYS A 135 15.23 -5.65 -2.65
N LEU A 136 15.59 -5.17 -1.45
CA LEU A 136 16.09 -3.82 -1.20
C LEU A 136 17.24 -3.41 -2.13
N ARG A 137 18.18 -4.33 -2.41
CA ARG A 137 19.31 -4.05 -3.33
C ARG A 137 18.82 -3.60 -4.71
N ASN A 138 17.76 -4.21 -5.21
CA ASN A 138 17.19 -3.85 -6.51
C ASN A 138 16.50 -2.49 -6.45
N SER A 139 15.78 -2.16 -5.36
CA SER A 139 15.20 -0.83 -5.17
C SER A 139 16.27 0.26 -5.20
N VAL A 140 17.37 0.06 -4.47
CA VAL A 140 18.52 1.01 -4.43
C VAL A 140 19.15 1.15 -5.82
N ASN A 141 19.33 0.05 -6.54
CA ASN A 141 19.89 0.09 -7.90
C ASN A 141 18.98 0.90 -8.86
N VAL A 142 17.67 0.65 -8.84
CA VAL A 142 16.72 1.41 -9.66
C VAL A 142 16.77 2.88 -9.30
N PHE A 143 16.70 3.20 -8.01
CA PHE A 143 16.78 4.59 -7.54
C PHE A 143 18.06 5.29 -8.04
N ASN A 144 19.20 4.63 -7.97
CA ASN A 144 20.47 5.20 -8.41
C ASN A 144 20.57 5.40 -9.93
N GLN A 145 19.95 4.50 -10.71
CA GLN A 145 19.93 4.58 -12.19
C GLN A 145 18.99 5.67 -12.71
N MET A 146 17.96 6.04 -11.97
CA MET A 146 17.03 7.10 -12.39
C MET A 146 17.77 8.44 -12.51
N VAL A 147 17.65 9.07 -13.67
CA VAL A 147 18.21 10.41 -13.94
C VAL A 147 17.40 11.49 -13.21
N VAL A 148 16.09 11.45 -13.38
CA VAL A 148 15.15 12.39 -12.74
C VAL A 148 14.51 11.72 -11.53
N LYS A 149 14.53 12.38 -10.39
CA LYS A 149 13.92 11.94 -9.14
C LYS A 149 13.04 13.05 -8.59
N GLU A 150 11.75 12.81 -8.55
CA GLU A 150 10.79 13.73 -7.93
C GLU A 150 10.45 13.30 -6.50
N VAL A 151 9.68 14.11 -5.79
CA VAL A 151 9.27 13.87 -4.40
C VAL A 151 8.69 12.47 -4.21
N CYS A 152 7.86 11.98 -5.15
CA CYS A 152 7.28 10.63 -5.08
C CYS A 152 8.36 9.52 -5.12
N THR A 153 9.44 9.70 -5.89
CA THR A 153 10.56 8.75 -5.95
C THR A 153 11.34 8.69 -4.63
N TRP A 154 11.60 9.86 -4.03
CA TRP A 154 12.23 9.95 -2.72
C TRP A 154 11.36 9.31 -1.64
N ASN A 155 10.05 9.60 -1.63
CA ASN A 155 9.10 9.03 -0.69
C ASN A 155 9.05 7.49 -0.78
N ALA A 156 9.01 6.95 -2.00
CA ALA A 156 9.05 5.50 -2.22
C ALA A 156 10.35 4.88 -1.68
N MET A 157 11.50 5.53 -1.88
CA MET A 157 12.77 5.02 -1.39
C MET A 157 12.87 5.08 0.14
N ILE A 158 12.45 6.19 0.76
CA ILE A 158 12.40 6.35 2.22
C ILE A 158 11.48 5.28 2.84
N THR A 159 10.26 5.11 2.29
CA THR A 159 9.31 4.09 2.75
C THR A 159 9.87 2.68 2.59
N THR A 160 10.53 2.40 1.46
CA THR A 160 11.17 1.10 1.20
C THR A 160 12.24 0.80 2.24
N LEU A 161 13.12 1.74 2.53
CA LEU A 161 14.18 1.57 3.54
C LEU A 161 13.58 1.35 4.93
N ALA A 162 12.63 2.20 5.34
CA ALA A 162 11.93 2.07 6.63
C ALA A 162 11.24 0.71 6.79
N SER A 163 10.58 0.23 5.73
CA SER A 163 9.82 -1.04 5.78
C SER A 163 10.72 -2.27 5.80
N ASN A 164 11.96 -2.16 5.35
CA ASN A 164 12.92 -3.26 5.27
C ASN A 164 13.97 -3.24 6.39
N GLY A 165 13.72 -2.53 7.50
CA GLY A 165 14.62 -2.54 8.67
C GLY A 165 15.89 -1.71 8.50
N ARG A 166 15.86 -0.68 7.64
CA ARG A 166 16.97 0.25 7.38
C ARG A 166 16.57 1.67 7.77
N GLU A 167 16.08 1.82 8.98
CA GLU A 167 15.46 3.05 9.50
C GLU A 167 16.41 4.24 9.45
N MET A 168 17.70 4.04 9.85
CA MET A 168 18.72 5.10 9.79
C MET A 168 18.98 5.55 8.35
N GLU A 169 19.04 4.61 7.41
CA GLU A 169 19.24 4.96 6.00
C GLU A 169 18.02 5.66 5.40
N ALA A 170 16.81 5.36 5.89
CA ALA A 170 15.62 6.11 5.51
C ALA A 170 15.71 7.58 5.95
N LEU A 171 16.21 7.84 7.15
CA LEU A 171 16.44 9.18 7.67
C LEU A 171 17.56 9.90 6.91
N ASP A 172 18.66 9.20 6.61
CA ASP A 172 19.74 9.73 5.75
C ASP A 172 19.23 10.09 4.35
N MET A 173 18.29 9.28 3.81
CA MET A 173 17.69 9.54 2.51
C MET A 173 16.79 10.79 2.55
N PHE A 174 16.09 11.03 3.65
CA PHE A 174 15.33 12.27 3.87
C PHE A 174 16.23 13.49 3.90
N GLU A 175 17.38 13.43 4.59
CA GLU A 175 18.36 14.53 4.57
C GLU A 175 18.94 14.76 3.16
N LYS A 176 19.26 13.69 2.43
CA LYS A 176 19.70 13.78 1.04
C LYS A 176 18.66 14.43 0.12
N MET A 177 17.38 14.08 0.31
CA MET A 177 16.26 14.69 -0.40
C MET A 177 16.26 16.22 -0.24
N LYS A 178 16.37 16.71 1.01
CA LYS A 178 16.44 18.15 1.32
C LYS A 178 17.67 18.81 0.70
N MET A 179 18.86 18.19 0.83
CA MET A 179 20.10 18.70 0.24
C MET A 179 20.03 18.77 -1.29
N LYS A 180 19.19 17.96 -1.94
CA LYS A 180 18.97 18.04 -3.40
C LYS A 180 17.89 19.07 -3.78
N GLY A 181 17.42 19.88 -2.84
CA GLY A 181 16.43 20.93 -3.08
C GLY A 181 15.00 20.40 -3.29
N GLN A 182 14.76 19.14 -2.95
CA GLN A 182 13.40 18.57 -3.00
C GLN A 182 12.65 18.94 -1.73
N HIS A 183 11.45 19.49 -1.88
CA HIS A 183 10.61 19.89 -0.75
C HIS A 183 9.80 18.70 -0.23
N PRO A 184 9.98 18.30 1.05
CA PRO A 184 9.15 17.29 1.69
C PRO A 184 7.66 17.67 1.66
N ASN A 185 6.81 16.66 1.55
CA ASN A 185 5.35 16.81 1.63
C ASN A 185 4.78 15.89 2.73
N GLU A 186 3.46 15.85 2.87
CA GLU A 186 2.74 15.02 3.85
C GLU A 186 3.19 13.56 3.79
N VAL A 187 3.30 13.01 2.58
CA VAL A 187 3.72 11.60 2.37
C VAL A 187 5.16 11.36 2.81
N THR A 188 6.03 12.36 2.62
CA THR A 188 7.43 12.30 3.11
C THR A 188 7.46 12.15 4.63
N PHE A 189 6.65 12.93 5.35
CA PHE A 189 6.61 12.88 6.80
C PHE A 189 5.98 11.59 7.33
N VAL A 190 4.97 11.02 6.67
CA VAL A 190 4.49 9.67 6.99
C VAL A 190 5.63 8.65 6.89
N ALA A 191 6.45 8.73 5.83
CA ALA A 191 7.55 7.79 5.63
C ALA A 191 8.64 7.91 6.71
N VAL A 192 9.07 9.14 7.03
CA VAL A 192 10.14 9.34 8.04
C VAL A 192 9.64 9.09 9.47
N LEU A 193 8.40 9.44 9.79
CA LEU A 193 7.79 9.12 11.09
C LEU A 193 7.62 7.60 11.25
N THR A 194 7.27 6.88 10.17
CA THR A 194 7.26 5.42 10.17
C THR A 194 8.66 4.84 10.42
N ALA A 195 9.71 5.41 9.83
CA ALA A 195 11.09 5.01 10.12
C ALA A 195 11.42 5.23 11.61
N CYS A 196 11.07 6.39 12.17
CA CYS A 196 11.25 6.68 13.59
C CYS A 196 10.49 5.68 14.48
N ALA A 197 9.24 5.34 14.14
CA ALA A 197 8.44 4.39 14.89
C ALA A 197 9.05 3.00 14.92
N ARG A 198 9.54 2.51 13.78
CA ARG A 198 10.20 1.19 13.68
C ARG A 198 11.55 1.16 14.41
N GLY A 199 12.34 2.22 14.30
CA GLY A 199 13.62 2.37 15.00
C GLY A 199 13.48 2.79 16.47
N LYS A 200 12.26 3.11 16.93
CA LYS A 200 11.97 3.63 18.28
C LYS A 200 12.73 4.94 18.60
N PHE A 201 12.97 5.77 17.59
CA PHE A 201 13.67 7.07 17.74
C PHE A 201 12.69 8.14 18.22
N VAL A 202 12.27 8.06 19.50
CA VAL A 202 11.17 8.86 20.05
C VAL A 202 11.46 10.36 19.95
N GLU A 203 12.60 10.82 20.47
CA GLU A 203 12.95 12.24 20.46
C GLU A 203 13.02 12.81 19.05
N LEU A 204 13.63 12.08 18.12
CA LEU A 204 13.77 12.50 16.72
C LEU A 204 12.39 12.55 16.04
N GLY A 205 11.55 11.52 16.24
CA GLY A 205 10.23 11.48 15.63
C GLY A 205 9.33 12.61 16.12
N LEU A 206 9.35 12.93 17.42
CA LEU A 206 8.60 14.08 17.97
C LEU A 206 9.13 15.41 17.43
N LYS A 207 10.44 15.59 17.30
CA LYS A 207 11.04 16.78 16.66
C LYS A 207 10.61 16.91 15.19
N LEU A 208 10.66 15.80 14.42
CA LEU A 208 10.22 15.81 13.03
C LEU A 208 8.72 16.13 12.91
N PHE A 209 7.87 15.60 13.80
CA PHE A 209 6.45 15.92 13.81
C PHE A 209 6.21 17.41 14.07
N GLN A 210 6.94 18.02 15.01
CA GLN A 210 6.85 19.47 15.28
C GLN A 210 7.38 20.31 14.12
N SER A 211 8.46 19.87 13.47
CA SER A 211 9.06 20.59 12.33
C SER A 211 8.12 20.66 11.09
N MET A 212 7.19 19.72 10.96
CA MET A 212 6.22 19.72 9.84
C MET A 212 5.52 21.07 9.69
N LEU A 213 4.97 21.58 10.77
CA LEU A 213 4.27 22.88 10.74
C LEU A 213 5.25 24.05 10.74
N HIS A 214 6.25 24.04 11.64
CA HIS A 214 7.10 25.21 11.89
C HIS A 214 8.14 25.46 10.80
N GLU A 215 8.69 24.41 10.20
CA GLU A 215 9.75 24.53 9.18
C GLU A 215 9.21 24.34 7.76
N PHE A 216 8.21 23.49 7.57
CA PHE A 216 7.72 23.11 6.25
C PHE A 216 6.30 23.61 5.94
N GLY A 217 5.58 24.17 6.93
CA GLY A 217 4.22 24.66 6.75
C GLY A 217 3.20 23.55 6.47
N ILE A 218 3.51 22.31 6.84
CA ILE A 218 2.66 21.13 6.60
C ILE A 218 1.80 20.89 7.83
N GLU A 219 0.48 20.95 7.67
CA GLU A 219 -0.46 20.60 8.72
C GLU A 219 -0.51 19.08 8.91
N ALA A 220 -0.55 18.65 10.17
CA ALA A 220 -0.60 17.23 10.49
C ALA A 220 -2.00 16.65 10.21
N ILE A 221 -2.05 15.59 9.44
CA ILE A 221 -3.26 14.81 9.14
C ILE A 221 -3.27 13.50 9.97
N MET A 222 -4.37 12.75 9.91
CA MET A 222 -4.61 11.53 10.71
C MET A 222 -3.45 10.54 10.65
N GLU A 223 -2.86 10.36 9.48
CA GLU A 223 -1.75 9.43 9.25
C GLU A 223 -0.50 9.82 10.05
N HIS A 224 -0.20 11.10 10.19
CA HIS A 224 0.94 11.58 10.97
C HIS A 224 0.74 11.30 12.46
N TYR A 225 -0.48 11.57 12.97
CA TYR A 225 -0.84 11.23 14.36
C TYR A 225 -0.74 9.72 14.59
N GLY A 226 -1.20 8.91 13.65
CA GLY A 226 -1.06 7.46 13.69
C GLY A 226 0.39 7.00 13.80
N CYS A 227 1.30 7.61 13.02
CA CYS A 227 2.74 7.32 13.10
C CYS A 227 3.36 7.68 14.45
N VAL A 228 2.97 8.82 15.04
CA VAL A 228 3.47 9.23 16.39
C VAL A 228 2.92 8.30 17.48
N VAL A 229 1.65 7.90 17.40
CA VAL A 229 1.07 6.93 18.34
C VAL A 229 1.76 5.56 18.22
N ASP A 230 2.07 5.09 16.98
CA ASP A 230 2.85 3.87 16.77
C ASP A 230 4.28 4.00 17.33
N LEU A 231 4.92 5.16 17.16
CA LEU A 231 6.25 5.46 17.70
C LEU A 231 6.27 5.35 19.24
N LEU A 232 5.39 6.08 19.91
CA LEU A 232 5.28 6.06 21.36
C LEU A 232 4.89 4.67 21.86
N GLY A 233 3.94 4.04 21.17
CA GLY A 233 3.48 2.69 21.49
C GLY A 233 4.58 1.63 21.39
N ARG A 234 5.35 1.62 20.31
CA ARG A 234 6.49 0.69 20.15
C ARG A 234 7.60 0.93 21.17
N ALA A 235 7.78 2.16 21.60
CA ALA A 235 8.73 2.52 22.67
C ALA A 235 8.24 2.13 24.06
N GLY A 236 6.97 1.72 24.24
CA GLY A 236 6.38 1.38 25.54
C GLY A 236 5.81 2.58 26.30
N LEU A 237 5.79 3.75 25.68
CA LEU A 237 5.29 5.02 26.27
C LEU A 237 3.77 5.11 26.09
N LEU A 238 3.04 4.15 26.69
CA LEU A 238 1.59 4.00 26.47
C LEU A 238 0.77 5.14 27.07
N LYS A 239 1.24 5.71 28.18
CA LYS A 239 0.60 6.86 28.80
C LYS A 239 0.72 8.08 27.89
N GLU A 240 1.92 8.36 27.43
CA GLU A 240 2.22 9.46 26.50
C GLU A 240 1.46 9.30 25.18
N ALA A 241 1.35 8.06 24.67
CA ALA A 241 0.55 7.76 23.48
C ALA A 241 -0.94 8.07 23.71
N THR A 242 -1.48 7.72 24.88
CA THR A 242 -2.88 7.99 25.25
C THR A 242 -3.12 9.49 25.41
N ASP A 243 -2.21 10.20 26.08
CA ASP A 243 -2.31 11.65 26.27
C ASP A 243 -2.16 12.40 24.94
N PHE A 244 -1.29 11.91 24.05
CA PHE A 244 -1.15 12.45 22.69
C PHE A 244 -2.44 12.28 21.87
N ILE A 245 -3.09 11.12 21.94
CA ILE A 245 -4.41 10.90 21.29
C ILE A 245 -5.46 11.89 21.83
N ARG A 246 -5.49 12.14 23.14
CA ARG A 246 -6.43 13.11 23.73
C ARG A 246 -6.19 14.55 23.30
N SER A 247 -4.96 14.88 22.92
CA SER A 247 -4.59 16.21 22.43
C SER A 247 -4.83 16.42 20.92
N MET A 248 -5.29 15.40 20.20
CA MET A 248 -5.57 15.50 18.76
C MET A 248 -6.72 16.51 18.50
N PRO A 249 -6.66 17.29 17.42
CA PRO A 249 -7.70 18.26 17.07
C PRO A 249 -8.96 17.61 16.48
N PHE A 250 -8.97 16.29 16.29
CA PHE A 250 -10.07 15.50 15.73
C PHE A 250 -10.15 14.12 16.41
N GLU A 251 -11.29 13.47 16.29
CA GLU A 251 -11.48 12.11 16.83
C GLU A 251 -10.55 11.09 16.17
N PRO A 252 -9.87 10.22 16.94
CA PRO A 252 -8.97 9.21 16.41
C PRO A 252 -9.73 8.17 15.60
N ASP A 253 -9.22 7.83 14.45
CA ASP A 253 -9.77 6.78 13.59
C ASP A 253 -9.31 5.36 14.00
N GLY A 254 -9.76 4.36 13.24
CA GLY A 254 -9.38 2.96 13.49
C GLY A 254 -7.89 2.65 13.26
N SER A 255 -7.13 3.52 12.57
CA SER A 255 -5.68 3.34 12.37
C SER A 255 -4.91 3.81 13.59
N VAL A 256 -5.22 4.99 14.11
CA VAL A 256 -4.62 5.56 15.34
C VAL A 256 -4.89 4.66 16.54
N LEU A 257 -6.16 4.30 16.78
CA LEU A 257 -6.52 3.38 17.84
C LEU A 257 -5.92 1.97 17.63
N GLY A 258 -5.77 1.55 16.37
CA GLY A 258 -5.13 0.30 16.00
C GLY A 258 -3.65 0.25 16.38
N ALA A 259 -2.93 1.36 16.23
CA ALA A 259 -1.54 1.50 16.65
C ALA A 259 -1.41 1.36 18.17
N LEU A 260 -2.23 2.09 18.94
CA LEU A 260 -2.26 1.98 20.41
C LEU A 260 -2.65 0.55 20.86
N PHE A 261 -3.64 -0.06 20.22
CA PHE A 261 -4.06 -1.42 20.51
C PHE A 261 -2.96 -2.45 20.26
N GLY A 262 -2.22 -2.29 19.15
CA GLY A 262 -1.04 -3.11 18.86
C GLY A 262 0.05 -2.96 19.93
N ALA A 263 0.29 -1.73 20.39
CA ALA A 263 1.23 -1.45 21.47
C ALA A 263 0.80 -2.09 22.80
N CYS A 264 -0.48 -1.99 23.18
CA CYS A 264 -1.01 -2.65 24.36
C CYS A 264 -0.76 -4.18 24.33
N LYS A 265 -0.93 -4.81 23.17
CA LYS A 265 -0.62 -6.23 22.99
C LYS A 265 0.86 -6.53 23.20
N ILE A 266 1.75 -5.71 22.66
CA ILE A 266 3.22 -5.90 22.76
C ILE A 266 3.70 -5.77 24.21
N HIS A 267 3.14 -4.80 24.94
CA HIS A 267 3.60 -4.44 26.29
C HIS A 267 2.72 -5.03 27.42
N GLY A 268 1.75 -5.89 27.08
CA GLY A 268 0.89 -6.54 28.07
C GLY A 268 -0.04 -5.60 28.85
N ALA A 269 -0.39 -4.44 28.30
CA ALA A 269 -1.29 -3.46 28.92
C ALA A 269 -2.76 -3.86 28.69
N ILE A 270 -3.27 -4.75 29.51
CA ILE A 270 -4.53 -5.45 29.29
C ILE A 270 -5.74 -4.54 29.46
N GLU A 271 -5.79 -3.79 30.56
CA GLU A 271 -6.92 -2.90 30.82
C GLU A 271 -7.07 -1.88 29.69
N LEU A 272 -5.98 -1.19 29.34
CA LEU A 272 -5.97 -0.23 28.24
C LEU A 272 -6.30 -0.92 26.90
N GLY A 273 -5.71 -2.09 26.65
CA GLY A 273 -5.97 -2.86 25.44
C GLY A 273 -7.43 -3.30 25.31
N THR A 274 -8.09 -3.65 26.42
CA THR A 274 -9.52 -4.00 26.41
C THR A 274 -10.39 -2.80 26.06
N VAL A 275 -10.15 -1.64 26.70
CA VAL A 275 -10.89 -0.40 26.42
C VAL A 275 -10.71 0.05 24.95
N VAL A 276 -9.48 0.15 24.50
CA VAL A 276 -9.17 0.55 23.10
C VAL A 276 -9.73 -0.44 22.09
N GLY A 277 -9.61 -1.74 22.38
CA GLY A 277 -10.13 -2.81 21.52
C GLY A 277 -11.66 -2.79 21.39
N GLN A 278 -12.39 -2.49 22.48
CA GLN A 278 -13.84 -2.30 22.44
C GLN A 278 -14.22 -1.11 21.54
N ARG A 279 -13.54 0.05 21.72
CA ARG A 279 -13.76 1.20 20.87
C ARG A 279 -13.49 0.91 19.39
N LEU A 280 -12.46 0.11 19.09
CA LEU A 280 -12.16 -0.35 17.73
C LEU A 280 -13.25 -1.26 17.15
N LEU A 281 -13.89 -2.10 17.97
CA LEU A 281 -15.01 -2.93 17.50
C LEU A 281 -16.24 -2.09 17.17
N GLU A 282 -16.49 -1.00 17.92
CA GLU A 282 -17.57 -0.04 17.60
C GLU A 282 -17.32 0.62 16.23
N LEU A 283 -16.07 1.05 15.96
CA LEU A 283 -15.71 1.68 14.69
C LEU A 283 -15.63 0.70 13.51
N GLN A 284 -15.19 -0.53 13.76
CA GLN A 284 -14.93 -1.54 12.72
C GLN A 284 -15.51 -2.91 13.13
N PRO A 285 -16.82 -3.05 13.23
CA PRO A 285 -17.46 -4.25 13.79
C PRO A 285 -17.23 -5.52 12.96
N ARG A 286 -16.86 -5.39 11.68
CA ARG A 286 -16.59 -6.54 10.78
C ARG A 286 -15.11 -6.92 10.68
N HIS A 287 -14.21 -6.27 11.42
CA HIS A 287 -12.78 -6.55 11.34
C HIS A 287 -12.39 -7.74 12.22
N SER A 288 -12.25 -8.94 11.64
CA SER A 288 -11.95 -10.19 12.35
C SER A 288 -10.73 -10.13 13.28
N GLY A 289 -9.68 -9.42 12.88
CA GLY A 289 -8.45 -9.28 13.66
C GLY A 289 -8.66 -8.62 15.02
N ARG A 290 -9.64 -7.72 15.18
CA ARG A 290 -9.92 -7.04 16.45
C ARG A 290 -10.46 -8.03 17.50
N TYR A 291 -11.41 -8.87 17.11
CA TYR A 291 -11.93 -9.95 17.97
C TYR A 291 -10.83 -10.91 18.39
N VAL A 292 -9.99 -11.31 17.44
CA VAL A 292 -8.89 -12.25 17.71
C VAL A 292 -7.88 -11.68 18.71
N VAL A 293 -7.49 -10.41 18.54
CA VAL A 293 -6.50 -9.77 19.44
C VAL A 293 -7.10 -9.57 20.82
N LEU A 294 -8.36 -9.10 20.95
CA LEU A 294 -9.05 -9.00 22.24
C LEU A 294 -9.16 -10.33 22.96
N SER A 295 -9.56 -11.39 22.23
CA SER A 295 -9.58 -12.74 22.79
C SER A 295 -8.20 -13.16 23.29
N ASN A 296 -7.14 -12.93 22.50
CA ASN A 296 -5.78 -13.34 22.88
C ASN A 296 -5.21 -12.54 24.05
N ILE A 297 -5.49 -11.22 24.14
CA ILE A 297 -5.08 -10.38 25.29
C ILE A 297 -5.70 -10.91 26.57
N ASN A 298 -7.02 -11.23 26.56
CA ASN A 298 -7.70 -11.75 27.75
C ASN A 298 -7.25 -13.18 28.10
N ALA A 299 -7.02 -14.04 27.10
CA ALA A 299 -6.49 -15.40 27.32
C ALA A 299 -5.09 -15.36 27.95
N GLY A 300 -4.25 -14.40 27.56
CA GLY A 300 -2.89 -14.26 28.09
C GLY A 300 -2.81 -13.94 29.58
N VAL A 301 -3.94 -13.58 30.22
CA VAL A 301 -4.08 -13.35 31.67
C VAL A 301 -5.14 -14.23 32.29
N GLU A 302 -5.35 -15.38 31.68
CA GLU A 302 -6.25 -16.43 32.20
C GLU A 302 -7.73 -16.03 32.30
N ARG A 303 -8.14 -14.89 31.68
CA ARG A 303 -9.55 -14.48 31.59
C ARG A 303 -10.26 -15.23 30.46
N TRP A 304 -10.35 -16.54 30.59
CA TRP A 304 -10.85 -17.46 29.56
C TRP A 304 -12.31 -17.20 29.16
N ASP A 305 -13.16 -16.79 30.10
CA ASP A 305 -14.56 -16.46 29.83
C ASP A 305 -14.65 -15.26 28.86
N HIS A 306 -13.96 -14.17 29.13
CA HIS A 306 -13.92 -13.00 28.28
C HIS A 306 -13.30 -13.31 26.91
N ALA A 307 -12.23 -14.12 26.90
CA ALA A 307 -11.60 -14.56 25.64
C ALA A 307 -12.60 -15.34 24.76
N THR A 308 -13.39 -16.22 25.39
CA THR A 308 -14.43 -17.01 24.72
C THR A 308 -15.58 -16.15 24.23
N ASP A 309 -16.01 -15.14 25.00
CA ASP A 309 -17.10 -14.25 24.62
C ASP A 309 -16.76 -13.46 23.35
N PHE A 310 -15.52 -12.95 23.19
CA PHE A 310 -15.10 -12.31 21.94
C PHE A 310 -15.13 -13.27 20.74
N ARG A 311 -14.79 -14.56 20.94
CA ARG A 311 -14.86 -15.58 19.87
C ARG A 311 -16.30 -15.92 19.51
N LYS A 312 -17.19 -16.02 20.50
CA LYS A 312 -18.64 -16.22 20.27
C LYS A 312 -19.24 -15.01 19.54
N ALA A 313 -18.94 -13.77 19.99
CA ALA A 313 -19.41 -12.57 19.34
C ALA A 313 -18.98 -12.49 17.86
N MET A 314 -17.72 -12.87 17.56
CA MET A 314 -17.23 -12.97 16.19
C MET A 314 -18.02 -13.99 15.37
N ALA A 315 -18.31 -15.16 15.92
CA ALA A 315 -19.07 -16.22 15.26
C ALA A 315 -20.54 -15.80 15.03
N VAL A 316 -21.18 -15.19 16.03
CA VAL A 316 -22.56 -14.68 15.93
C VAL A 316 -22.68 -13.59 14.85
N ALA A 317 -21.67 -12.74 14.73
CA ALA A 317 -21.60 -11.73 13.68
C ALA A 317 -21.30 -12.30 12.28
N GLY A 318 -21.14 -13.61 12.14
CA GLY A 318 -20.82 -14.29 10.86
C GLY A 318 -19.43 -13.94 10.33
N ILE A 319 -18.51 -13.48 11.19
CA ILE A 319 -17.19 -13.03 10.79
C ILE A 319 -16.21 -14.21 10.85
N GLN A 320 -15.56 -14.49 9.74
CA GLN A 320 -14.52 -15.52 9.64
C GLN A 320 -13.13 -14.91 9.58
N LYS A 321 -12.17 -15.51 10.31
CA LYS A 321 -10.77 -15.16 10.16
C LYS A 321 -10.23 -15.82 8.91
N ILE A 322 -9.69 -15.04 7.99
CA ILE A 322 -8.92 -15.56 6.86
C ILE A 322 -7.64 -16.19 7.42
N PRO A 323 -7.36 -17.48 7.14
CA PRO A 323 -6.12 -18.11 7.58
C PRO A 323 -4.89 -17.37 7.01
N ALA A 324 -3.88 -17.13 7.84
CA ALA A 324 -2.59 -16.67 7.37
C ALA A 324 -1.76 -17.89 6.92
N TYR A 325 -1.09 -17.77 5.79
CA TYR A 325 -0.15 -18.78 5.30
C TYR A 325 1.14 -18.10 4.86
N SER A 326 2.23 -18.86 4.94
CA SER A 326 3.53 -18.45 4.38
C SER A 326 3.83 -19.35 3.19
N LEU A 327 4.30 -18.76 2.09
CA LEU A 327 4.74 -19.47 0.90
C LEU A 327 6.23 -19.23 0.71
N ILE A 328 6.96 -20.30 0.38
CA ILE A 328 8.35 -20.24 -0.07
C ILE A 328 8.32 -20.43 -1.57
N GLU A 329 8.77 -19.41 -2.32
CA GLU A 329 9.06 -19.57 -3.74
C GLU A 329 10.37 -20.32 -3.88
N LEU A 330 10.34 -21.52 -4.41
CA LEU A 330 11.55 -22.21 -4.88
C LEU A 330 11.92 -21.54 -6.21
N LEU A 331 13.05 -20.84 -6.21
CA LEU A 331 13.65 -20.18 -7.37
C LEU A 331 14.21 -21.20 -8.35
#